data_66dd25af6df339918d7f2b4415c3bb61
#
_entry.id   66dd25af6df339918d7f2b4415c3bb61
#
_cell.length_a   1.000
_cell.length_b   1.000
_cell.length_c   1.000
_cell.angle_alpha   90.00
_cell.angle_beta   90.00
_cell.angle_gamma   90.00
#
_symmetry.space_group_name_H-M   'P 1'
#
loop_
_entity.id
_entity.type
_entity.pdbx_description
1 polymer ?
#
loop_
_entity_poly.entity_id
_entity_poly.type
_entity_poly.pdbx_seq_one_letter_code
_entity_poly.pdbx_strand_id
1 'polypeptide(L)'
;MNKPKSIPTVDEYFDTRRSLKDGSYPVKIKVYNPTTQEKRFYNSGIRMSQTDYDLPMNSRRIDHQVKTQKMTLEAIKAKAREIIQGLTDFNFEAFEEAFLHHKQTKAIFVKDTFDERISQLLRNDRLGNADAYTNALNSLNRFVKATKRTPLERTRFTDINPDWLEAYERYMDKQEGKSVNTISIYLRCLKALFNDKIRKDELTSKEYPFSKHKYQIPATKKVNKALDPKLFTILLEAKPIAPHQIKARDFFVLSFLLCGINVKDLLQLRHKDYRGELITFIRAKTKGTTKGNQKPITIPVSDKAAEIIKRYSTKENNPDTYLFDIIKKTDSPQTLHNKTKAFTRLINQHIKVLCKEAGIEDNVSYQKARHSFATTAVRMGTPLHLVQLVLGHTEMKTTENYVHGFPEETFVNFAKSMENLILPEK
;
A
#
# COMPACT_ATOMS: atom_id res chain seq x y z
N MET A 1 -47.36 44.18 -13.65
CA MET A 1 -46.64 43.62 -14.83
C MET A 1 -45.47 42.81 -14.32
N ASN A 2 -45.58 41.48 -14.36
CA ASN A 2 -44.43 40.60 -14.02
C ASN A 2 -43.36 40.76 -15.10
N LYS A 3 -42.17 41.26 -14.72
CA LYS A 3 -41.01 41.21 -15.61
C LYS A 3 -40.72 39.75 -15.97
N PRO A 4 -40.45 39.44 -17.26
CA PRO A 4 -40.09 38.10 -17.63
C PRO A 4 -38.87 37.65 -16.80
N LYS A 5 -38.97 36.49 -16.14
CA LYS A 5 -37.82 35.88 -15.39
C LYS A 5 -36.68 35.68 -16.39
N SER A 6 -35.59 36.38 -16.19
CA SER A 6 -34.40 36.22 -17.04
C SER A 6 -33.75 34.84 -16.75
N ILE A 7 -33.53 34.06 -17.81
CA ILE A 7 -32.98 32.71 -17.73
C ILE A 7 -31.46 32.80 -17.43
N PRO A 8 -30.93 32.00 -16.50
CA PRO A 8 -29.50 31.94 -16.24
C PRO A 8 -28.69 31.55 -17.47
N THR A 9 -27.50 32.13 -17.62
CA THR A 9 -26.59 31.81 -18.74
C THR A 9 -25.48 30.85 -18.32
N VAL A 10 -25.02 30.04 -19.28
CA VAL A 10 -23.93 29.06 -19.10
C VAL A 10 -22.86 29.33 -20.14
N ASP A 11 -21.68 29.70 -19.65
CA ASP A 11 -20.51 30.03 -20.47
C ASP A 11 -19.28 29.22 -19.99
N GLU A 12 -18.28 29.12 -20.83
CA GLU A 12 -16.96 28.66 -20.40
C GLU A 12 -16.14 29.84 -19.84
N TYR A 13 -15.29 29.53 -18.87
CA TYR A 13 -14.39 30.50 -18.25
C TYR A 13 -12.98 29.89 -18.20
N PHE A 14 -12.07 30.50 -18.95
CA PHE A 14 -10.66 30.16 -18.97
C PHE A 14 -9.96 30.86 -17.80
N ASP A 15 -9.52 30.07 -16.80
CA ASP A 15 -8.99 30.62 -15.55
C ASP A 15 -7.47 30.83 -15.61
N THR A 16 -7.04 31.99 -16.08
CA THR A 16 -5.62 32.35 -16.26
C THR A 16 -4.92 32.81 -14.99
N ARG A 17 -5.60 32.86 -13.84
CA ARG A 17 -5.04 33.38 -12.58
C ARG A 17 -3.88 32.55 -12.03
N ARG A 18 -3.84 31.25 -12.33
CA ARG A 18 -2.74 30.35 -11.96
C ARG A 18 -2.49 29.37 -13.08
N SER A 19 -1.32 29.44 -13.70
CA SER A 19 -0.83 28.39 -14.58
C SER A 19 -0.47 27.14 -13.79
N LEU A 20 -0.66 25.97 -14.41
CA LEU A 20 -0.20 24.70 -13.89
C LEU A 20 1.27 24.48 -14.27
N LYS A 21 1.92 23.46 -13.69
CA LYS A 21 3.34 23.17 -13.93
C LYS A 21 3.68 22.87 -15.39
N ASP A 22 2.70 22.45 -16.18
CA ASP A 22 2.79 22.17 -17.61
C ASP A 22 2.45 23.35 -18.52
N GLY A 23 2.22 24.52 -17.96
CA GLY A 23 1.84 25.73 -18.69
C GLY A 23 0.37 25.80 -19.11
N SER A 24 -0.45 24.81 -18.75
CA SER A 24 -1.88 24.80 -19.04
C SER A 24 -2.69 25.57 -17.96
N TYR A 25 -3.92 25.91 -18.32
CA TYR A 25 -4.87 26.58 -17.44
C TYR A 25 -6.17 25.78 -17.33
N PRO A 26 -6.83 25.77 -16.16
CA PRO A 26 -8.12 25.11 -16.01
C PRO A 26 -9.23 25.88 -16.74
N VAL A 27 -10.09 25.15 -17.44
CA VAL A 27 -11.31 25.67 -18.03
C VAL A 27 -12.46 25.36 -17.08
N LYS A 28 -13.25 26.36 -16.70
CA LYS A 28 -14.41 26.23 -15.80
C LYS A 28 -15.70 26.52 -16.54
N ILE A 29 -16.80 26.00 -16.03
CA ILE A 29 -18.15 26.37 -16.46
C ILE A 29 -18.63 27.49 -15.55
N LYS A 30 -18.98 28.62 -16.13
CA LYS A 30 -19.55 29.77 -15.45
C LYS A 30 -21.07 29.72 -15.63
N VAL A 31 -21.80 29.72 -14.53
CA VAL A 31 -23.26 29.93 -14.52
C VAL A 31 -23.55 31.28 -13.90
N TYR A 32 -24.32 32.11 -14.61
CA TYR A 32 -24.71 33.45 -14.15
C TYR A 32 -26.22 33.54 -14.06
N ASN A 33 -26.71 33.97 -12.91
CA ASN A 33 -28.14 34.28 -12.69
C ASN A 33 -28.37 35.81 -12.82
N PRO A 34 -28.99 36.27 -13.89
CA PRO A 34 -29.21 37.70 -14.10
C PRO A 34 -30.23 38.30 -13.12
N THR A 35 -31.06 37.49 -12.49
CA THR A 35 -32.04 37.96 -11.50
C THR A 35 -31.37 38.37 -10.19
N THR A 36 -30.42 37.56 -9.70
CA THR A 36 -29.68 37.82 -8.45
C THR A 36 -28.31 38.46 -8.68
N GLN A 37 -27.89 38.59 -9.94
CA GLN A 37 -26.54 39.00 -10.36
C GLN A 37 -25.41 38.14 -9.80
N GLU A 38 -25.72 36.95 -9.32
CA GLU A 38 -24.77 35.99 -8.79
C GLU A 38 -24.16 35.14 -9.90
N LYS A 39 -22.85 34.82 -9.80
CA LYS A 39 -22.13 33.93 -10.69
C LYS A 39 -21.38 32.86 -9.90
N ARG A 40 -21.45 31.65 -10.36
CA ARG A 40 -20.65 30.54 -9.80
C ARG A 40 -19.85 29.85 -10.90
N PHE A 41 -18.69 29.28 -10.47
CA PHE A 41 -17.74 28.61 -11.37
C PHE A 41 -17.59 27.17 -10.96
N TYR A 42 -17.77 26.26 -11.92
CA TYR A 42 -17.69 24.82 -11.72
C TYR A 42 -16.51 24.24 -12.49
N ASN A 43 -15.77 23.34 -11.87
CA ASN A 43 -14.62 22.73 -12.51
C ASN A 43 -15.09 21.75 -13.60
N SER A 44 -14.63 21.93 -14.83
CA SER A 44 -14.91 21.00 -15.94
C SER A 44 -14.01 19.77 -15.96
N GLY A 45 -12.91 19.78 -15.19
CA GLY A 45 -11.86 18.76 -15.27
C GLY A 45 -10.93 18.93 -16.48
N ILE A 46 -11.16 19.92 -17.34
CA ILE A 46 -10.40 20.15 -18.57
C ILE A 46 -9.38 21.27 -18.35
N ARG A 47 -8.21 21.08 -18.96
CA ARG A 47 -7.09 22.01 -18.93
C ARG A 47 -6.60 22.21 -20.35
N MET A 48 -6.24 23.44 -20.72
CA MET A 48 -5.74 23.78 -22.06
C MET A 48 -4.63 24.81 -21.97
N SER A 49 -3.76 24.87 -22.96
CA SER A 49 -2.92 26.03 -23.19
C SER A 49 -3.76 27.21 -23.69
N GLN A 50 -3.28 28.44 -23.58
CA GLN A 50 -3.95 29.60 -24.14
C GLN A 50 -4.15 29.44 -25.65
N THR A 51 -3.13 28.96 -26.34
CA THR A 51 -3.17 28.74 -27.80
C THR A 51 -4.24 27.73 -28.22
N ASP A 52 -4.36 26.61 -27.47
CA ASP A 52 -5.37 25.59 -27.76
C ASP A 52 -6.80 26.06 -27.42
N TYR A 53 -6.93 26.87 -26.38
CA TYR A 53 -8.23 27.46 -26.01
C TYR A 53 -8.73 28.42 -27.08
N ASP A 54 -7.86 29.24 -27.64
CA ASP A 54 -8.22 30.27 -28.64
C ASP A 54 -8.46 29.67 -30.04
N LEU A 55 -8.01 28.42 -30.32
CA LEU A 55 -8.23 27.76 -31.59
C LEU A 55 -9.72 27.46 -31.84
N PRO A 56 -10.32 27.86 -32.98
CA PRO A 56 -11.69 27.47 -33.31
C PRO A 56 -11.84 25.95 -33.50
N MET A 57 -13.02 25.41 -33.17
CA MET A 57 -13.34 23.97 -33.30
C MET A 57 -13.16 23.39 -34.71
N ASN A 58 -13.34 24.21 -35.74
CA ASN A 58 -13.22 23.84 -37.15
C ASN A 58 -11.84 24.16 -37.73
N SER A 59 -10.88 24.57 -36.93
CA SER A 59 -9.51 24.84 -37.37
C SER A 59 -8.84 23.56 -37.88
N ARG A 60 -8.19 23.65 -39.03
CA ARG A 60 -7.36 22.54 -39.59
C ARG A 60 -6.11 22.23 -38.72
N ARG A 61 -5.75 23.14 -37.85
CA ARG A 61 -4.58 23.03 -36.93
C ARG A 61 -4.92 22.45 -35.57
N ILE A 62 -6.19 22.13 -35.31
CA ILE A 62 -6.61 21.63 -34.00
C ILE A 62 -6.21 20.17 -33.84
N ASP A 63 -5.49 19.85 -32.78
CA ASP A 63 -5.15 18.49 -32.42
C ASP A 63 -6.41 17.70 -32.02
N HIS A 64 -6.40 16.39 -32.28
CA HIS A 64 -7.51 15.49 -31.97
C HIS A 64 -7.88 15.54 -30.48
N GLN A 65 -6.88 15.61 -29.59
CA GLN A 65 -7.09 15.66 -28.13
C GLN A 65 -7.76 16.99 -27.73
N VAL A 66 -7.30 18.11 -28.27
CA VAL A 66 -7.89 19.44 -28.02
C VAL A 66 -9.33 19.49 -28.54
N LYS A 67 -9.58 18.93 -29.72
CA LYS A 67 -10.93 18.83 -30.28
C LYS A 67 -11.86 18.03 -29.38
N THR A 68 -11.41 16.89 -28.87
CA THR A 68 -12.16 16.06 -27.92
C THR A 68 -12.46 16.79 -26.62
N GLN A 69 -11.49 17.54 -26.09
CA GLN A 69 -11.67 18.36 -24.90
C GLN A 69 -12.72 19.46 -25.10
N LYS A 70 -12.69 20.15 -26.24
CA LYS A 70 -13.69 21.18 -26.58
C LYS A 70 -15.08 20.56 -26.76
N MET A 71 -15.20 19.39 -27.40
CA MET A 71 -16.48 18.68 -27.50
C MET A 71 -17.02 18.30 -26.11
N THR A 72 -16.14 17.90 -25.20
CA THR A 72 -16.52 17.57 -23.80
C THR A 72 -16.99 18.83 -23.06
N LEU A 73 -16.35 19.99 -23.27
CA LEU A 73 -16.81 21.27 -22.70
C LEU A 73 -18.21 21.64 -23.19
N GLU A 74 -18.46 21.51 -24.49
CA GLU A 74 -19.79 21.75 -25.06
C GLU A 74 -20.86 20.81 -24.47
N ALA A 75 -20.53 19.51 -24.31
CA ALA A 75 -21.44 18.57 -23.68
C ALA A 75 -21.76 18.93 -22.22
N ILE A 76 -20.76 19.41 -21.45
CA ILE A 76 -20.96 19.89 -20.08
C ILE A 76 -21.84 21.16 -20.04
N LYS A 77 -21.62 22.11 -20.96
CA LYS A 77 -22.46 23.31 -21.08
C LYS A 77 -23.91 22.96 -21.47
N ALA A 78 -24.07 22.02 -22.41
CA ALA A 78 -25.41 21.56 -22.83
C ALA A 78 -26.17 20.94 -21.66
N LYS A 79 -25.52 20.08 -20.88
CA LYS A 79 -26.09 19.49 -19.67
C LYS A 79 -26.47 20.56 -18.64
N ALA A 80 -25.62 21.55 -18.40
CA ALA A 80 -25.92 22.64 -17.47
C ALA A 80 -27.16 23.44 -17.91
N ARG A 81 -27.30 23.71 -19.22
CA ARG A 81 -28.47 24.38 -19.80
C ARG A 81 -29.75 23.56 -19.65
N GLU A 82 -29.68 22.26 -19.91
CA GLU A 82 -30.79 21.34 -19.74
C GLU A 82 -31.31 21.32 -18.30
N ILE A 83 -30.40 21.25 -17.32
CA ILE A 83 -30.75 21.33 -15.90
C ILE A 83 -31.43 22.64 -15.55
N ILE A 84 -30.89 23.76 -16.02
CA ILE A 84 -31.50 25.09 -15.81
C ILE A 84 -32.91 25.15 -16.37
N GLN A 85 -33.13 24.60 -17.57
CA GLN A 85 -34.44 24.54 -18.22
C GLN A 85 -35.44 23.64 -17.49
N GLY A 86 -34.95 22.59 -16.82
CA GLY A 86 -35.77 21.65 -16.03
C GLY A 86 -36.17 22.18 -14.65
N LEU A 87 -35.55 23.23 -14.15
CA LEU A 87 -35.88 23.81 -12.85
C LEU A 87 -37.04 24.81 -12.97
N THR A 88 -38.11 24.58 -12.22
CA THR A 88 -39.28 25.49 -12.17
C THR A 88 -38.89 26.88 -11.68
N ASP A 89 -38.04 26.95 -10.66
CA ASP A 89 -37.41 28.17 -10.14
C ASP A 89 -35.92 27.92 -9.95
N PHE A 90 -35.08 28.66 -10.69
CA PHE A 90 -33.64 28.56 -10.60
C PHE A 90 -33.14 29.13 -9.29
N ASN A 91 -32.44 28.26 -8.53
CA ASN A 91 -31.52 28.66 -7.48
C ASN A 91 -30.24 27.83 -7.59
N PHE A 92 -29.12 28.34 -7.11
CA PHE A 92 -27.85 27.66 -7.25
C PHE A 92 -27.77 26.35 -6.45
N GLU A 93 -28.50 26.21 -5.36
CA GLU A 93 -28.52 24.96 -4.57
C GLU A 93 -29.16 23.83 -5.35
N ALA A 94 -30.35 24.04 -5.91
CA ALA A 94 -31.04 23.05 -6.75
C ALA A 94 -30.26 22.75 -8.03
N PHE A 95 -29.63 23.78 -8.64
CA PHE A 95 -28.77 23.59 -9.80
C PHE A 95 -27.54 22.74 -9.43
N GLU A 96 -26.85 23.04 -8.33
CA GLU A 96 -25.67 22.30 -7.88
C GLU A 96 -26.03 20.85 -7.53
N GLU A 97 -27.15 20.64 -6.89
CA GLU A 97 -27.64 19.29 -6.61
C GLU A 97 -27.86 18.50 -7.90
N ALA A 98 -28.51 19.09 -8.90
CA ALA A 98 -28.75 18.43 -10.18
C ALA A 98 -27.48 18.34 -11.06
N PHE A 99 -26.62 19.37 -11.09
CA PHE A 99 -25.46 19.43 -11.97
C PHE A 99 -24.25 18.64 -11.45
N LEU A 100 -23.98 18.75 -10.14
CA LEU A 100 -22.87 18.06 -9.48
C LEU A 100 -23.22 16.64 -9.02
N HIS A 101 -24.52 16.40 -8.72
CA HIS A 101 -25.00 15.11 -8.21
C HIS A 101 -25.78 14.29 -9.26
N HIS A 102 -25.73 14.65 -10.55
CA HIS A 102 -26.42 13.94 -11.61
C HIS A 102 -25.69 12.67 -12.10
N LYS A 103 -25.41 11.79 -11.18
CA LYS A 103 -25.65 10.35 -11.29
C LYS A 103 -26.64 10.03 -10.18
N GLN A 104 -27.79 9.49 -10.51
CA GLN A 104 -28.51 8.63 -9.57
C GLN A 104 -27.45 7.63 -9.10
N THR A 105 -26.83 7.90 -7.97
CA THR A 105 -25.83 7.02 -7.40
C THR A 105 -26.60 5.79 -6.98
N LYS A 106 -26.59 4.78 -7.87
CA LYS A 106 -26.96 3.42 -7.51
C LYS A 106 -26.31 3.20 -6.15
N ALA A 107 -27.12 2.90 -5.14
CA ALA A 107 -26.63 2.80 -3.77
C ALA A 107 -25.39 1.91 -3.75
N ILE A 108 -24.24 2.48 -3.36
CA ILE A 108 -22.96 1.77 -3.38
C ILE A 108 -22.81 1.11 -2.03
N PHE A 109 -23.01 -0.19 -2.00
CA PHE A 109 -22.92 -0.98 -0.78
C PHE A 109 -21.46 -1.37 -0.49
N VAL A 110 -21.13 -1.34 0.80
CA VAL A 110 -19.76 -1.59 1.28
C VAL A 110 -19.34 -3.01 0.94
N LYS A 111 -20.19 -4.00 1.20
CA LYS A 111 -19.89 -5.42 0.95
C LYS A 111 -19.60 -5.68 -0.53
N ASP A 112 -20.46 -5.24 -1.42
CA ASP A 112 -20.32 -5.48 -2.86
C ASP A 112 -19.00 -4.89 -3.40
N THR A 113 -18.64 -3.71 -2.92
CA THR A 113 -17.37 -3.05 -3.31
C THR A 113 -16.14 -3.81 -2.79
N PHE A 114 -16.21 -4.38 -1.57
CA PHE A 114 -15.15 -5.25 -1.06
C PHE A 114 -15.04 -6.53 -1.89
N ASP A 115 -16.17 -7.19 -2.19
CA ASP A 115 -16.21 -8.44 -2.95
C ASP A 115 -15.69 -8.24 -4.39
N GLU A 116 -16.06 -7.13 -5.04
CA GLU A 116 -15.53 -6.73 -6.34
C GLU A 116 -14.00 -6.56 -6.28
N ARG A 117 -13.52 -5.83 -5.27
CA ARG A 117 -12.08 -5.58 -5.09
C ARG A 117 -11.29 -6.86 -4.80
N ILE A 118 -11.80 -7.74 -3.94
CA ILE A 118 -11.21 -9.04 -3.64
C ILE A 118 -11.13 -9.88 -4.92
N SER A 119 -12.22 -9.97 -5.67
CA SER A 119 -12.28 -10.70 -6.94
C SER A 119 -11.27 -10.16 -7.96
N GLN A 120 -11.13 -8.85 -8.06
CA GLN A 120 -10.13 -8.20 -8.92
C GLN A 120 -8.70 -8.56 -8.49
N LEU A 121 -8.43 -8.55 -7.19
CA LEU A 121 -7.10 -8.87 -6.65
C LEU A 121 -6.75 -10.36 -6.89
N LEU A 122 -7.73 -11.26 -6.73
CA LEU A 122 -7.56 -12.68 -7.01
C LEU A 122 -7.27 -12.95 -8.50
N ARG A 123 -8.01 -12.32 -9.42
CA ARG A 123 -7.76 -12.43 -10.86
C ARG A 123 -6.37 -11.93 -11.28
N ASN A 124 -5.78 -11.01 -10.50
CA ASN A 124 -4.46 -10.44 -10.76
C ASN A 124 -3.34 -11.09 -9.91
N ASP A 125 -3.57 -12.26 -9.33
CA ASP A 125 -2.64 -12.99 -8.46
C ASP A 125 -2.07 -12.18 -7.28
N ARG A 126 -2.80 -11.13 -6.86
CA ARG A 126 -2.43 -10.29 -5.70
C ARG A 126 -2.99 -10.88 -4.39
N LEU A 127 -2.71 -12.15 -4.15
CA LEU A 127 -3.34 -12.95 -3.09
C LEU A 127 -3.14 -12.37 -1.69
N GLY A 128 -1.95 -11.86 -1.37
CA GLY A 128 -1.71 -11.23 -0.06
C GLY A 128 -2.53 -9.95 0.18
N ASN A 129 -2.82 -9.20 -0.89
CA ASN A 129 -3.72 -8.05 -0.80
C ASN A 129 -5.17 -8.53 -0.69
N ALA A 130 -5.57 -9.55 -1.45
CA ALA A 130 -6.90 -10.17 -1.33
C ALA A 130 -7.17 -10.64 0.11
N ASP A 131 -6.21 -11.32 0.75
CA ASP A 131 -6.28 -11.71 2.17
C ASP A 131 -6.54 -10.50 3.08
N ALA A 132 -5.83 -9.38 2.87
CA ALA A 132 -6.01 -8.18 3.69
C ALA A 132 -7.42 -7.60 3.57
N TYR A 133 -7.96 -7.51 2.35
CA TYR A 133 -9.33 -7.04 2.12
C TYR A 133 -10.37 -8.03 2.67
N THR A 134 -10.17 -9.33 2.51
CA THR A 134 -11.06 -10.36 3.08
C THR A 134 -11.09 -10.29 4.61
N ASN A 135 -9.93 -10.15 5.24
CA ASN A 135 -9.85 -10.03 6.70
C ASN A 135 -10.50 -8.72 7.18
N ALA A 136 -10.32 -7.61 6.45
CA ALA A 136 -10.98 -6.35 6.75
C ALA A 136 -12.51 -6.49 6.64
N LEU A 137 -13.02 -7.06 5.55
CA LEU A 137 -14.46 -7.30 5.36
C LEU A 137 -15.04 -8.17 6.48
N ASN A 138 -14.37 -9.28 6.82
CA ASN A 138 -14.80 -10.17 7.89
C ASN A 138 -14.82 -9.45 9.25
N SER A 139 -13.86 -8.57 9.52
CA SER A 139 -13.81 -7.77 10.74
C SER A 139 -14.95 -6.76 10.80
N LEU A 140 -15.22 -6.06 9.71
CA LEU A 140 -16.36 -5.13 9.60
C LEU A 140 -17.70 -5.86 9.79
N ASN A 141 -17.86 -7.07 9.21
CA ASN A 141 -19.04 -7.88 9.40
C ASN A 141 -19.27 -8.28 10.87
N ARG A 142 -18.19 -8.66 11.59
CA ARG A 142 -18.30 -8.95 13.03
C ARG A 142 -18.69 -7.71 13.84
N PHE A 143 -18.15 -6.55 13.50
CA PHE A 143 -18.47 -5.30 14.16
C PHE A 143 -19.94 -4.93 14.00
N VAL A 144 -20.47 -4.91 12.78
CA VAL A 144 -21.90 -4.54 12.56
C VAL A 144 -22.84 -5.53 13.23
N LYS A 145 -22.48 -6.82 13.23
CA LYS A 145 -23.25 -7.87 13.91
C LYS A 145 -23.23 -7.69 15.43
N ALA A 146 -22.06 -7.49 16.03
CA ALA A 146 -21.90 -7.33 17.48
C ALA A 146 -22.57 -6.06 18.01
N THR A 147 -22.58 -4.99 17.23
CA THR A 147 -23.19 -3.70 17.61
C THR A 147 -24.62 -3.53 17.11
N LYS A 148 -25.22 -4.57 16.55
CA LYS A 148 -26.58 -4.56 15.99
C LYS A 148 -26.84 -3.42 14.98
N ARG A 149 -25.79 -3.06 14.21
CA ARG A 149 -25.87 -2.07 13.13
C ARG A 149 -26.42 -2.69 11.86
N THR A 150 -26.74 -1.85 10.89
CA THR A 150 -27.15 -2.30 9.54
C THR A 150 -26.10 -3.24 8.96
N PRO A 151 -26.49 -4.45 8.46
CA PRO A 151 -25.56 -5.38 7.81
C PRO A 151 -24.83 -4.73 6.64
N LEU A 152 -23.56 -5.14 6.38
CA LEU A 152 -22.74 -4.53 5.34
C LEU A 152 -23.32 -4.64 3.93
N GLU A 153 -24.16 -5.64 3.68
CA GLU A 153 -24.94 -5.80 2.44
C GLU A 153 -25.90 -4.63 2.17
N ARG A 154 -26.32 -3.93 3.22
CA ARG A 154 -27.23 -2.79 3.17
C ARG A 154 -26.57 -1.49 3.66
N THR A 155 -25.34 -1.54 4.15
CA THR A 155 -24.57 -0.36 4.57
C THR A 155 -24.01 0.33 3.33
N ARG A 156 -24.34 1.59 3.13
CA ARG A 156 -23.82 2.43 2.05
C ARG A 156 -22.50 3.07 2.50
N PHE A 157 -21.69 3.50 1.55
CA PHE A 157 -20.50 4.29 1.87
C PHE A 157 -20.85 5.61 2.58
N THR A 158 -22.00 6.20 2.26
CA THR A 158 -22.53 7.40 2.90
C THR A 158 -22.90 7.21 4.37
N ASP A 159 -23.19 5.98 4.80
CA ASP A 159 -23.52 5.64 6.19
C ASP A 159 -22.27 5.56 7.09
N ILE A 160 -21.07 5.48 6.48
CA ILE A 160 -19.80 5.42 7.19
C ILE A 160 -19.27 6.84 7.42
N ASN A 161 -19.65 7.41 8.53
CA ASN A 161 -19.18 8.72 9.01
C ASN A 161 -18.01 8.57 10.02
N PRO A 162 -17.39 9.65 10.52
CA PRO A 162 -16.33 9.60 11.52
C PRO A 162 -16.73 8.83 12.79
N ASP A 163 -17.93 9.03 13.33
CA ASP A 163 -18.41 8.35 14.54
C ASP A 163 -18.53 6.84 14.34
N TRP A 164 -18.92 6.41 13.14
CA TRP A 164 -18.96 5.00 12.77
C TRP A 164 -17.55 4.38 12.79
N LEU A 165 -16.55 5.11 12.28
CA LEU A 165 -15.15 4.66 12.24
C LEU A 165 -14.53 4.60 13.64
N GLU A 166 -14.80 5.59 14.49
CA GLU A 166 -14.37 5.59 15.90
C GLU A 166 -15.01 4.44 16.69
N ALA A 167 -16.28 4.15 16.44
CA ALA A 167 -16.96 3.02 17.07
C ALA A 167 -16.35 1.69 16.62
N TYR A 168 -15.98 1.56 15.34
CA TYR A 168 -15.28 0.38 14.82
C TYR A 168 -13.89 0.23 15.45
N GLU A 169 -13.12 1.31 15.54
CA GLU A 169 -11.79 1.30 16.17
C GLU A 169 -11.87 0.86 17.65
N ARG A 170 -12.81 1.42 18.43
CA ARG A 170 -13.05 1.02 19.81
C ARG A 170 -13.46 -0.44 19.94
N TYR A 171 -14.31 -0.94 19.05
CA TYR A 171 -14.69 -2.35 19.01
C TYR A 171 -13.48 -3.25 18.81
N MET A 172 -12.64 -2.93 17.81
CA MET A 172 -11.45 -3.69 17.48
C MET A 172 -10.42 -3.71 18.63
N ASP A 173 -10.23 -2.57 19.30
CA ASP A 173 -9.30 -2.43 20.42
C ASP A 173 -9.84 -3.14 21.66
N LYS A 174 -11.05 -2.78 22.12
CA LYS A 174 -11.58 -3.18 23.42
C LYS A 174 -12.23 -4.55 23.42
N GLN A 175 -12.95 -4.94 22.36
CA GLN A 175 -13.69 -6.21 22.33
C GLN A 175 -12.90 -7.31 21.61
N GLU A 176 -12.19 -6.98 20.51
CA GLU A 176 -11.40 -7.98 19.78
C GLU A 176 -9.92 -8.01 20.20
N GLY A 177 -9.44 -7.08 21.02
CA GLY A 177 -8.05 -7.01 21.49
C GLY A 177 -7.03 -6.91 20.33
N LYS A 178 -7.40 -6.25 19.23
CA LYS A 178 -6.54 -6.15 18.06
C LYS A 178 -5.49 -5.06 18.21
N SER A 179 -4.29 -5.33 17.73
CA SER A 179 -3.23 -4.33 17.70
C SER A 179 -3.60 -3.15 16.82
N VAL A 180 -3.10 -1.96 17.17
CA VAL A 180 -3.22 -0.72 16.37
C VAL A 180 -2.78 -0.95 14.92
N ASN A 181 -1.77 -1.79 14.68
CA ASN A 181 -1.33 -2.12 13.33
C ASN A 181 -2.42 -2.88 12.53
N THR A 182 -3.11 -3.84 13.15
CA THR A 182 -4.19 -4.60 12.51
C THR A 182 -5.36 -3.67 12.17
N ILE A 183 -5.78 -2.83 13.13
CA ILE A 183 -6.84 -1.84 12.96
C ILE A 183 -6.50 -0.91 11.79
N SER A 184 -5.28 -0.37 11.79
CA SER A 184 -4.78 0.52 10.75
C SER A 184 -4.77 -0.13 9.35
N ILE A 185 -4.41 -1.42 9.24
CA ILE A 185 -4.45 -2.15 7.97
C ILE A 185 -5.89 -2.26 7.44
N TYR A 186 -6.84 -2.63 8.28
CA TYR A 186 -8.24 -2.81 7.86
C TYR A 186 -8.89 -1.48 7.46
N LEU A 187 -8.64 -0.43 8.23
CA LEU A 187 -9.12 0.91 7.90
C LEU A 187 -8.50 1.47 6.62
N ARG A 188 -7.22 1.14 6.32
CA ARG A 188 -6.61 1.51 5.03
C ARG A 188 -7.25 0.78 3.85
N CYS A 189 -7.69 -0.48 4.01
CA CYS A 189 -8.45 -1.16 2.97
C CYS A 189 -9.76 -0.41 2.67
N LEU A 190 -10.52 -0.04 3.71
CA LEU A 190 -11.75 0.73 3.55
C LEU A 190 -11.49 2.12 2.93
N LYS A 191 -10.48 2.85 3.43
CA LYS A 191 -10.05 4.15 2.88
C LYS A 191 -9.70 4.07 1.40
N ALA A 192 -9.03 2.99 0.98
CA ALA A 192 -8.66 2.80 -0.43
C ALA A 192 -9.89 2.60 -1.32
N LEU A 193 -10.95 1.96 -0.82
CA LEU A 193 -12.22 1.84 -1.53
C LEU A 193 -12.95 3.19 -1.65
N PHE A 194 -12.99 3.99 -0.59
CA PHE A 194 -13.50 5.37 -0.66
C PHE A 194 -12.75 6.18 -1.73
N ASN A 195 -11.42 6.15 -1.72
CA ASN A 195 -10.61 6.87 -2.69
C ASN A 195 -10.86 6.40 -4.14
N ASP A 196 -11.11 5.09 -4.33
CA ASP A 196 -11.46 4.55 -5.65
C ASP A 196 -12.81 5.05 -6.14
N LYS A 197 -13.82 5.06 -5.26
CA LYS A 197 -15.17 5.53 -5.58
C LYS A 197 -15.21 7.03 -5.85
N ILE A 198 -14.45 7.85 -5.10
CA ILE A 198 -14.32 9.30 -5.37
C ILE A 198 -13.62 9.53 -6.71
N ARG A 199 -12.56 8.79 -7.04
CA ARG A 199 -11.86 8.92 -8.32
C ARG A 199 -12.74 8.56 -9.52
N LYS A 200 -13.74 7.69 -9.32
CA LYS A 200 -14.73 7.31 -10.33
C LYS A 200 -15.95 8.23 -10.37
N ASP A 201 -15.94 9.31 -9.59
CA ASP A 201 -17.07 10.23 -9.42
C ASP A 201 -18.36 9.54 -8.92
N GLU A 202 -18.20 8.41 -8.20
CA GLU A 202 -19.31 7.66 -7.60
C GLU A 202 -19.62 8.14 -6.17
N LEU A 203 -18.69 8.84 -5.52
CA LEU A 203 -18.84 9.52 -4.23
C LEU A 203 -18.23 10.92 -4.30
N THR A 204 -18.76 11.83 -3.47
CA THR A 204 -18.26 13.20 -3.37
C THR A 204 -17.23 13.34 -2.23
N SER A 205 -16.44 14.41 -2.28
CA SER A 205 -15.50 14.73 -1.19
C SER A 205 -16.22 15.06 0.14
N LYS A 206 -17.48 15.44 0.12
CA LYS A 206 -18.29 15.68 1.34
C LYS A 206 -18.52 14.38 2.11
N GLU A 207 -18.74 13.28 1.38
CA GLU A 207 -19.01 11.94 1.92
C GLU A 207 -17.74 11.23 2.41
N TYR A 208 -16.56 11.80 2.18
CA TYR A 208 -15.29 11.21 2.57
C TYR A 208 -15.00 11.39 4.06
N PRO A 209 -14.93 10.29 4.86
CA PRO A 209 -14.77 10.40 6.31
C PRO A 209 -13.30 10.54 6.75
N PHE A 210 -12.32 10.23 5.88
CA PHE A 210 -10.89 10.17 6.23
C PHE A 210 -10.16 11.47 5.85
N SER A 211 -10.34 12.54 6.60
CA SER A 211 -9.63 13.80 6.34
C SER A 211 -8.94 14.32 7.62
N LYS A 212 -8.12 15.36 7.50
CA LYS A 212 -7.40 15.96 8.62
C LYS A 212 -8.33 16.45 9.74
N HIS A 213 -9.54 16.89 9.38
CA HIS A 213 -10.53 17.44 10.31
C HIS A 213 -11.70 16.46 10.59
N LYS A 214 -11.58 15.21 10.11
CA LYS A 214 -12.52 14.12 10.36
C LYS A 214 -11.78 12.97 11.02
N TYR A 215 -12.08 11.73 10.64
CA TYR A 215 -11.41 10.56 11.21
C TYR A 215 -9.99 10.37 10.66
N GLN A 216 -9.02 10.13 11.55
CA GLN A 216 -7.65 9.81 11.20
C GLN A 216 -7.31 8.38 11.63
N ILE A 217 -6.81 7.58 10.67
CA ILE A 217 -6.39 6.22 10.95
C ILE A 217 -5.21 6.24 11.94
N PRO A 218 -5.28 5.48 13.05
CA PRO A 218 -4.25 5.50 14.06
C PRO A 218 -2.89 5.09 13.50
N ALA A 219 -1.86 5.87 13.87
CA ALA A 219 -0.49 5.61 13.45
C ALA A 219 0.12 4.51 14.33
N THR A 220 0.84 3.58 13.68
CA THR A 220 1.56 2.54 14.40
C THR A 220 2.87 3.07 14.94
N LYS A 221 3.16 2.84 16.22
CA LYS A 221 4.49 3.10 16.78
C LYS A 221 5.48 2.10 16.18
N LYS A 222 6.61 2.58 15.70
CA LYS A 222 7.72 1.73 15.26
C LYS A 222 8.36 1.13 16.51
N VAL A 223 8.25 -0.17 16.67
CA VAL A 223 8.95 -0.91 17.74
C VAL A 223 10.17 -1.57 17.10
N ASN A 224 11.34 -1.42 17.71
CA ASN A 224 12.52 -2.19 17.32
C ASN A 224 12.22 -3.68 17.52
N LYS A 225 12.27 -4.44 16.42
CA LYS A 225 11.93 -5.86 16.41
C LYS A 225 13.17 -6.75 16.27
N ALA A 226 14.36 -6.17 16.23
CA ALA A 226 15.59 -6.91 16.11
C ALA A 226 15.84 -7.72 17.39
N LEU A 227 16.36 -8.94 17.20
CA LEU A 227 16.90 -9.76 18.27
C LEU A 227 18.34 -9.37 18.54
N ASP A 228 18.79 -9.54 19.78
CA ASP A 228 20.20 -9.48 20.11
C ASP A 228 20.97 -10.56 19.30
N PRO A 229 22.11 -10.23 18.68
CA PRO A 229 22.94 -11.22 17.96
C PRO A 229 23.29 -12.44 18.81
N LYS A 230 23.48 -12.30 20.12
CA LYS A 230 23.74 -13.41 21.05
C LYS A 230 22.63 -14.46 21.05
N LEU A 231 21.38 -14.05 20.80
CA LEU A 231 20.27 -14.99 20.72
C LEU A 231 20.36 -15.91 19.50
N PHE A 232 21.03 -15.49 18.41
CA PHE A 232 21.31 -16.39 17.28
C PHE A 232 22.33 -17.46 17.67
N THR A 233 23.34 -17.12 18.46
CA THR A 233 24.30 -18.10 19.00
C THR A 233 23.59 -19.12 19.87
N ILE A 234 22.77 -18.69 20.82
CA ILE A 234 21.97 -19.57 21.70
C ILE A 234 21.07 -20.47 20.86
N LEU A 235 20.40 -19.95 19.82
CA LEU A 235 19.55 -20.75 18.93
C LEU A 235 20.35 -21.78 18.11
N LEU A 236 21.57 -21.45 17.69
CA LEU A 236 22.44 -22.38 16.96
C LEU A 236 22.95 -23.49 17.85
N GLU A 237 23.21 -23.19 19.11
CA GLU A 237 23.69 -24.17 20.13
C GLU A 237 22.53 -25.01 20.72
N ALA A 238 21.28 -24.50 20.61
CA ALA A 238 20.10 -25.23 21.09
C ALA A 238 20.03 -26.63 20.44
N LYS A 239 19.74 -27.61 21.26
CA LYS A 239 19.58 -29.02 20.85
C LYS A 239 18.11 -29.30 20.52
N PRO A 240 17.68 -29.16 19.25
CA PRO A 240 16.30 -29.45 18.88
C PRO A 240 16.01 -30.93 19.02
N ILE A 241 14.86 -31.27 19.57
CA ILE A 241 14.46 -32.66 19.85
C ILE A 241 13.82 -33.31 18.60
N ALA A 242 13.18 -32.51 17.75
CA ALA A 242 12.40 -32.99 16.61
C ALA A 242 12.89 -32.44 15.26
N PRO A 243 12.79 -33.24 14.16
CA PRO A 243 13.24 -32.80 12.82
C PRO A 243 12.65 -31.48 12.34
N HIS A 244 11.39 -31.18 12.67
CA HIS A 244 10.74 -29.94 12.29
C HIS A 244 11.23 -28.72 13.09
N GLN A 245 11.75 -28.91 14.31
CA GLN A 245 12.44 -27.85 15.08
C GLN A 245 13.80 -27.55 14.43
N ILE A 246 14.56 -28.59 14.00
CA ILE A 246 15.81 -28.43 13.26
C ILE A 246 15.57 -27.63 12.00
N LYS A 247 14.54 -28.00 11.20
CA LYS A 247 14.17 -27.31 9.99
C LYS A 247 13.79 -25.86 10.27
N ALA A 248 13.02 -25.58 11.31
CA ALA A 248 12.61 -24.23 11.68
C ALA A 248 13.79 -23.34 12.07
N ARG A 249 14.71 -23.87 12.89
CA ARG A 249 15.95 -23.19 13.26
C ARG A 249 16.81 -22.90 12.05
N ASP A 250 17.07 -23.90 11.22
CA ASP A 250 17.94 -23.79 10.06
C ASP A 250 17.40 -22.76 9.07
N PHE A 251 16.11 -22.75 8.77
CA PHE A 251 15.53 -21.75 7.87
C PHE A 251 15.42 -20.34 8.50
N PHE A 252 15.26 -20.24 9.81
CA PHE A 252 15.32 -18.95 10.52
C PHE A 252 16.73 -18.34 10.43
N VAL A 253 17.74 -19.14 10.74
CA VAL A 253 19.16 -18.75 10.64
C VAL A 253 19.54 -18.46 9.19
N LEU A 254 19.11 -19.32 8.25
CA LEU A 254 19.35 -19.09 6.82
C LEU A 254 18.80 -17.74 6.34
N SER A 255 17.62 -17.35 6.81
CA SER A 255 17.08 -16.02 6.48
C SER A 255 18.02 -14.89 6.92
N PHE A 256 18.60 -14.98 8.12
CA PHE A 256 19.55 -14.00 8.62
C PHE A 256 20.84 -14.00 7.78
N LEU A 257 21.43 -15.17 7.56
CA LEU A 257 22.68 -15.34 6.79
C LEU A 257 22.55 -14.90 5.33
N LEU A 258 21.36 -15.05 4.75
CA LEU A 258 21.05 -14.56 3.40
C LEU A 258 20.50 -13.12 3.44
N CYS A 259 21.15 -12.25 4.19
CA CYS A 259 20.85 -10.82 4.26
C CYS A 259 19.37 -10.50 4.59
N GLY A 260 18.74 -11.31 5.42
CA GLY A 260 17.34 -11.13 5.80
C GLY A 260 16.36 -11.40 4.66
N ILE A 261 16.62 -12.36 3.79
CA ILE A 261 15.74 -12.71 2.67
C ILE A 261 14.32 -13.01 3.15
N ASN A 262 13.32 -12.52 2.42
CA ASN A 262 11.91 -12.76 2.77
C ASN A 262 11.55 -14.24 2.45
N VAL A 263 10.69 -14.85 3.26
CA VAL A 263 10.29 -16.26 3.08
C VAL A 263 9.77 -16.55 1.66
N LYS A 264 8.97 -15.66 1.10
CA LYS A 264 8.45 -15.84 -0.26
C LYS A 264 9.56 -15.83 -1.31
N ASP A 265 10.52 -14.93 -1.16
CA ASP A 265 11.66 -14.84 -2.06
C ASP A 265 12.56 -16.08 -1.90
N LEU A 266 12.84 -16.49 -0.65
CA LEU A 266 13.62 -17.70 -0.34
C LEU A 266 13.03 -18.97 -0.97
N LEU A 267 11.72 -19.18 -0.83
CA LEU A 267 11.07 -20.37 -1.38
C LEU A 267 11.00 -20.36 -2.92
N GLN A 268 11.07 -19.18 -3.55
CA GLN A 268 11.06 -19.04 -5.00
C GLN A 268 12.43 -19.04 -5.65
N LEU A 269 13.51 -19.18 -4.86
CA LEU A 269 14.85 -19.39 -5.42
C LEU A 269 14.90 -20.66 -6.26
N ARG A 270 15.56 -20.59 -7.42
CA ARG A 270 15.80 -21.70 -8.32
C ARG A 270 17.28 -22.08 -8.28
N HIS A 271 17.61 -23.28 -8.74
CA HIS A 271 19.01 -23.70 -8.83
C HIS A 271 19.88 -22.72 -9.62
N LYS A 272 19.36 -22.14 -10.73
CA LYS A 272 20.07 -21.13 -11.53
C LYS A 272 20.36 -19.82 -10.80
N ASP A 273 19.60 -19.52 -9.76
CA ASP A 273 19.76 -18.29 -8.97
C ASP A 273 20.92 -18.41 -7.97
N TYR A 274 21.34 -19.67 -7.66
CA TYR A 274 22.43 -19.99 -6.72
C TYR A 274 23.70 -20.38 -7.48
N ARG A 275 24.78 -19.62 -7.30
CA ARG A 275 26.07 -19.80 -7.97
C ARG A 275 27.21 -20.01 -6.98
N GLY A 276 27.01 -20.86 -5.98
CA GLY A 276 27.98 -21.14 -4.92
C GLY A 276 28.10 -20.02 -3.90
N GLU A 277 28.88 -18.99 -4.19
CA GLU A 277 29.13 -17.88 -3.26
C GLU A 277 28.07 -16.75 -3.33
N LEU A 278 27.23 -16.75 -4.33
CA LEU A 278 26.25 -15.71 -4.58
C LEU A 278 24.86 -16.28 -4.91
N ILE A 279 23.84 -15.59 -4.46
CA ILE A 279 22.46 -15.78 -4.90
C ILE A 279 22.00 -14.49 -5.56
N THR A 280 21.45 -14.58 -6.80
CA THR A 280 20.91 -13.44 -7.55
C THR A 280 19.47 -13.74 -7.94
N PHE A 281 18.54 -12.91 -7.50
CA PHE A 281 17.10 -13.11 -7.73
C PHE A 281 16.34 -11.79 -7.89
N ILE A 282 15.13 -11.86 -8.46
CA ILE A 282 14.20 -10.73 -8.55
C ILE A 282 13.14 -10.87 -7.46
N ARG A 283 12.95 -9.80 -6.68
CA ARG A 283 12.03 -9.80 -5.55
C ARG A 283 10.59 -10.03 -5.95
N ALA A 284 9.96 -11.09 -5.41
CA ALA A 284 8.59 -11.47 -5.75
C ALA A 284 7.55 -10.38 -5.44
N LYS A 285 7.76 -9.58 -4.38
CA LYS A 285 6.82 -8.52 -3.96
C LYS A 285 6.73 -7.38 -4.99
N THR A 286 7.82 -7.02 -5.64
CA THR A 286 7.90 -5.89 -6.58
C THR A 286 7.82 -6.30 -8.04
N LYS A 287 7.91 -7.60 -8.34
CA LYS A 287 7.87 -8.13 -9.69
C LYS A 287 6.67 -7.67 -10.53
N GLY A 288 5.51 -7.49 -9.90
CA GLY A 288 4.27 -7.05 -10.58
C GLY A 288 4.03 -5.53 -10.60
N THR A 289 4.77 -4.74 -9.79
CA THR A 289 4.55 -3.30 -9.65
C THR A 289 5.55 -2.46 -10.45
N THR A 290 6.76 -2.96 -10.69
CA THR A 290 7.81 -2.32 -11.48
C THR A 290 7.93 -3.00 -12.85
N LYS A 291 6.92 -2.78 -13.71
CA LYS A 291 6.97 -3.26 -15.10
C LYS A 291 8.16 -2.61 -15.82
N GLY A 292 9.15 -3.41 -16.20
CA GLY A 292 10.29 -2.99 -17.06
C GLY A 292 11.53 -2.48 -16.32
N ASN A 293 11.50 -2.23 -14.99
CA ASN A 293 12.68 -1.77 -14.23
C ASN A 293 12.90 -2.64 -12.98
N GLN A 294 12.97 -3.96 -13.18
CA GLN A 294 13.23 -4.90 -12.11
C GLN A 294 14.74 -5.01 -11.88
N LYS A 295 15.22 -4.50 -10.74
CA LYS A 295 16.64 -4.67 -10.37
C LYS A 295 16.82 -6.01 -9.67
N PRO A 296 17.76 -6.87 -10.14
CA PRO A 296 18.12 -8.08 -9.43
C PRO A 296 18.79 -7.72 -8.10
N ILE A 297 18.54 -8.56 -7.09
CA ILE A 297 19.19 -8.48 -5.78
C ILE A 297 20.23 -9.57 -5.77
N THR A 298 21.49 -9.19 -5.48
CA THR A 298 22.58 -10.16 -5.29
C THR A 298 22.99 -10.14 -3.82
N ILE A 299 23.03 -11.33 -3.21
CA ILE A 299 23.41 -11.54 -1.81
C ILE A 299 24.50 -12.58 -1.71
N PRO A 300 25.47 -12.41 -0.77
CA PRO A 300 26.52 -13.39 -0.54
C PRO A 300 25.99 -14.62 0.21
N VAL A 301 26.64 -15.74 0.00
CA VAL A 301 26.34 -17.02 0.68
C VAL A 301 27.57 -17.42 1.48
N SER A 302 27.47 -17.43 2.80
CA SER A 302 28.53 -17.91 3.70
C SER A 302 28.56 -19.43 3.73
N ASP A 303 29.68 -20.02 4.18
CA ASP A 303 29.81 -21.47 4.30
C ASP A 303 28.68 -22.12 5.11
N LYS A 304 28.27 -21.47 6.20
CA LYS A 304 27.16 -21.97 7.02
C LYS A 304 25.82 -21.89 6.27
N ALA A 305 25.59 -20.87 5.47
CA ALA A 305 24.40 -20.77 4.61
C ALA A 305 24.44 -21.86 3.53
N ALA A 306 25.59 -22.10 2.91
CA ALA A 306 25.79 -23.15 1.91
C ALA A 306 25.53 -24.54 2.50
N GLU A 307 25.99 -24.82 3.72
CA GLU A 307 25.70 -26.08 4.44
C GLU A 307 24.19 -26.30 4.60
N ILE A 308 23.47 -25.28 5.06
CA ILE A 308 22.02 -25.36 5.24
C ILE A 308 21.32 -25.53 3.89
N ILE A 309 21.71 -24.79 2.87
CA ILE A 309 21.18 -24.92 1.51
C ILE A 309 21.36 -26.35 1.02
N LYS A 310 22.58 -26.90 1.11
CA LYS A 310 22.89 -28.28 0.69
C LYS A 310 22.03 -29.30 1.40
N ARG A 311 21.71 -29.11 2.68
CA ARG A 311 20.86 -30.01 3.49
C ARG A 311 19.43 -30.11 3.00
N TYR A 312 18.89 -29.01 2.51
CA TYR A 312 17.46 -28.88 2.15
C TYR A 312 17.19 -28.70 0.66
N SER A 313 18.24 -28.55 -0.16
CA SER A 313 18.08 -28.40 -1.61
C SER A 313 17.60 -29.67 -2.26
N THR A 314 16.81 -29.52 -3.32
CA THR A 314 16.43 -30.65 -4.18
C THR A 314 17.64 -31.23 -4.89
N LYS A 315 17.62 -32.55 -5.17
CA LYS A 315 18.70 -33.24 -5.90
C LYS A 315 18.54 -33.09 -7.43
N GLU A 316 17.52 -32.41 -7.88
CA GLU A 316 17.28 -32.22 -9.31
C GLU A 316 18.32 -31.25 -9.92
N ASN A 317 18.94 -31.67 -11.04
CA ASN A 317 19.91 -30.85 -11.76
C ASN A 317 19.29 -29.86 -12.76
N ASN A 318 17.96 -29.66 -12.72
CA ASN A 318 17.30 -28.70 -13.62
C ASN A 318 17.43 -27.26 -13.08
N PRO A 319 18.08 -26.34 -13.80
CA PRO A 319 18.28 -24.97 -13.37
C PRO A 319 17.01 -24.21 -13.02
N ASP A 320 15.87 -24.58 -13.59
CA ASP A 320 14.58 -23.92 -13.38
C ASP A 320 13.74 -24.54 -12.25
N THR A 321 14.20 -25.62 -11.61
CA THR A 321 13.56 -26.20 -10.43
C THR A 321 13.82 -25.31 -9.21
N TYR A 322 12.83 -25.22 -8.32
CA TYR A 322 13.02 -24.49 -7.06
C TYR A 322 14.08 -25.17 -6.19
N LEU A 323 14.90 -24.35 -5.54
CA LEU A 323 16.02 -24.82 -4.73
C LEU A 323 15.58 -25.71 -3.55
N PHE A 324 14.39 -25.45 -2.99
CA PHE A 324 13.82 -26.19 -1.88
C PHE A 324 12.51 -26.89 -2.27
N ASP A 325 12.35 -28.18 -1.88
CA ASP A 325 11.12 -28.94 -2.16
C ASP A 325 9.97 -28.59 -1.20
N ILE A 326 9.57 -27.32 -1.23
CA ILE A 326 8.43 -26.81 -0.46
C ILE A 326 7.32 -26.35 -1.41
N ILE A 327 7.71 -25.73 -2.51
CA ILE A 327 6.83 -25.32 -3.59
C ILE A 327 7.29 -25.96 -4.91
N LYS A 328 6.36 -26.16 -5.84
CA LYS A 328 6.65 -26.77 -7.15
C LYS A 328 6.30 -25.83 -8.28
N LYS A 329 6.96 -25.97 -9.42
CA LYS A 329 6.68 -25.17 -10.64
C LYS A 329 5.25 -25.37 -11.14
N THR A 330 4.66 -26.53 -10.86
CA THR A 330 3.28 -26.90 -11.17
C THR A 330 2.25 -26.32 -10.20
N ASP A 331 2.68 -25.73 -9.08
CA ASP A 331 1.76 -25.13 -8.12
C ASP A 331 1.07 -23.91 -8.74
N SER A 332 -0.25 -23.84 -8.59
CA SER A 332 -1.01 -22.63 -8.93
C SER A 332 -0.58 -21.46 -8.03
N PRO A 333 -0.78 -20.21 -8.43
CA PRO A 333 -0.51 -19.03 -7.59
C PRO A 333 -1.13 -19.14 -6.20
N GLN A 334 -2.35 -19.66 -6.10
CA GLN A 334 -3.05 -19.88 -4.82
C GLN A 334 -2.35 -20.96 -3.98
N THR A 335 -1.97 -22.08 -4.59
CA THR A 335 -1.25 -23.17 -3.92
C THR A 335 0.10 -22.70 -3.39
N LEU A 336 0.86 -21.95 -4.20
CA LEU A 336 2.12 -21.34 -3.82
C LEU A 336 1.96 -20.40 -2.63
N HIS A 337 0.92 -19.55 -2.67
CA HIS A 337 0.60 -18.64 -1.56
C HIS A 337 0.28 -19.41 -0.27
N ASN A 338 -0.57 -20.43 -0.35
CA ASN A 338 -0.95 -21.26 0.79
C ASN A 338 0.24 -22.03 1.38
N LYS A 339 1.07 -22.66 0.54
CA LYS A 339 2.30 -23.34 0.96
C LYS A 339 3.28 -22.39 1.64
N THR A 340 3.46 -21.18 1.10
CA THR A 340 4.31 -20.14 1.72
C THR A 340 3.79 -19.73 3.10
N LYS A 341 2.47 -19.56 3.26
CA LYS A 341 1.85 -19.26 4.56
C LYS A 341 1.99 -20.42 5.55
N ALA A 342 1.75 -21.65 5.08
CA ALA A 342 1.89 -22.85 5.91
C ALA A 342 3.34 -23.03 6.40
N PHE A 343 4.31 -22.85 5.50
CA PHE A 343 5.73 -22.92 5.85
C PHE A 343 6.14 -21.82 6.85
N THR A 344 5.69 -20.58 6.64
CA THR A 344 5.94 -19.49 7.60
C THR A 344 5.34 -19.78 8.97
N ARG A 345 4.13 -20.36 9.01
CA ARG A 345 3.47 -20.77 10.26
C ARG A 345 4.26 -21.87 10.97
N LEU A 346 4.70 -22.90 10.24
CA LEU A 346 5.51 -23.98 10.76
C LEU A 346 6.78 -23.44 11.41
N ILE A 347 7.54 -22.59 10.71
CA ILE A 347 8.75 -21.99 11.28
C ILE A 347 8.43 -21.17 12.53
N ASN A 348 7.43 -20.31 12.48
CA ASN A 348 7.06 -19.48 13.63
C ASN A 348 6.63 -20.29 14.85
N GLN A 349 5.93 -21.42 14.63
CA GLN A 349 5.50 -22.32 15.70
C GLN A 349 6.71 -22.96 16.39
N HIS A 350 7.60 -23.58 15.59
CA HIS A 350 8.70 -24.37 16.14
C HIS A 350 9.86 -23.51 16.64
N ILE A 351 10.12 -22.35 16.02
CA ILE A 351 11.14 -21.44 16.54
C ILE A 351 10.73 -20.85 17.90
N LYS A 352 9.44 -20.61 18.13
CA LYS A 352 8.94 -20.18 19.43
C LYS A 352 9.16 -21.24 20.52
N VAL A 353 8.95 -22.50 20.18
CA VAL A 353 9.19 -23.60 21.13
C VAL A 353 10.67 -23.66 21.47
N LEU A 354 11.55 -23.67 20.47
CA LEU A 354 13.00 -23.64 20.67
C LEU A 354 13.47 -22.44 21.51
N CYS A 355 12.95 -21.25 21.24
CA CYS A 355 13.29 -20.06 22.01
C CYS A 355 12.88 -20.22 23.49
N LYS A 356 11.68 -20.76 23.74
CA LYS A 356 11.22 -21.01 25.11
C LYS A 356 12.10 -22.03 25.85
N GLU A 357 12.46 -23.14 25.17
CA GLU A 357 13.36 -24.18 25.69
C GLU A 357 14.77 -23.63 25.95
N ALA A 358 15.23 -22.67 25.14
CA ALA A 358 16.52 -21.99 25.29
C ALA A 358 16.50 -20.77 26.25
N GLY A 359 15.39 -20.57 26.99
CA GLY A 359 15.25 -19.44 27.92
C GLY A 359 15.11 -18.06 27.27
N ILE A 360 14.75 -18.00 25.99
CA ILE A 360 14.55 -16.75 25.26
C ILE A 360 13.07 -16.32 25.39
N GLU A 361 12.83 -15.25 26.14
CA GLU A 361 11.48 -14.70 26.37
C GLU A 361 10.94 -13.85 25.20
N ASP A 362 11.79 -13.52 24.25
CA ASP A 362 11.43 -12.74 23.08
C ASP A 362 10.37 -13.43 22.21
N ASN A 363 9.37 -12.66 21.75
CA ASN A 363 8.40 -13.19 20.78
C ASN A 363 9.05 -13.32 19.39
N VAL A 364 9.75 -14.42 19.15
CA VAL A 364 10.49 -14.69 17.91
C VAL A 364 9.54 -15.10 16.78
N SER A 365 9.75 -14.53 15.61
CA SER A 365 9.08 -14.91 14.36
C SER A 365 10.05 -14.83 13.20
N TYR A 366 9.76 -15.51 12.09
CA TYR A 366 10.62 -15.50 10.89
C TYR A 366 11.02 -14.08 10.44
N GLN A 367 10.08 -13.13 10.54
CA GLN A 367 10.34 -11.73 10.15
C GLN A 367 11.40 -11.06 11.04
N LYS A 368 11.58 -11.51 12.28
CA LYS A 368 12.62 -10.98 13.17
C LYS A 368 14.03 -11.27 12.65
N ALA A 369 14.27 -12.38 11.95
CA ALA A 369 15.58 -12.66 11.33
C ALA A 369 15.98 -11.52 10.38
N ARG A 370 15.05 -11.08 9.54
CA ARG A 370 15.30 -9.93 8.64
C ARG A 370 15.51 -8.60 9.38
N HIS A 371 14.71 -8.33 10.40
CA HIS A 371 14.89 -7.12 11.20
C HIS A 371 16.24 -7.14 11.94
N SER A 372 16.63 -8.30 12.48
CA SER A 372 17.92 -8.47 13.17
C SER A 372 19.09 -8.28 12.21
N PHE A 373 19.06 -8.91 11.03
CA PHE A 373 20.09 -8.68 10.01
C PHE A 373 20.23 -7.19 9.69
N ALA A 374 19.11 -6.51 9.34
CA ALA A 374 19.15 -5.10 8.95
C ALA A 374 19.70 -4.20 10.07
N THR A 375 19.22 -4.41 11.31
CA THR A 375 19.69 -3.63 12.47
C THR A 375 21.15 -3.92 12.79
N THR A 376 21.56 -5.19 12.75
CA THR A 376 22.97 -5.56 13.02
C THR A 376 23.91 -5.00 11.95
N ALA A 377 23.56 -5.12 10.67
CA ALA A 377 24.35 -4.56 9.59
C ALA A 377 24.55 -3.03 9.73
N VAL A 378 23.48 -2.30 10.06
CA VAL A 378 23.55 -0.85 10.32
C VAL A 378 24.44 -0.56 11.54
N ARG A 379 24.31 -1.32 12.64
CA ARG A 379 25.13 -1.15 13.85
C ARG A 379 26.62 -1.46 13.63
N MET A 380 26.92 -2.37 12.70
CA MET A 380 28.29 -2.69 12.28
C MET A 380 28.91 -1.62 11.34
N GLY A 381 28.19 -0.53 11.07
CA GLY A 381 28.67 0.54 10.19
C GLY A 381 28.55 0.24 8.70
N THR A 382 27.79 -0.81 8.31
CA THR A 382 27.55 -1.09 6.89
C THR A 382 26.86 0.10 6.24
N PRO A 383 27.34 0.61 5.08
CA PRO A 383 26.70 1.71 4.38
C PRO A 383 25.21 1.45 4.15
N LEU A 384 24.35 2.39 4.53
CA LEU A 384 22.90 2.22 4.50
C LEU A 384 22.37 1.86 3.11
N HIS A 385 23.03 2.37 2.06
CA HIS A 385 22.71 2.04 0.68
C HIS A 385 22.96 0.56 0.34
N LEU A 386 24.05 -0.02 0.86
CA LEU A 386 24.33 -1.45 0.69
C LEU A 386 23.28 -2.30 1.42
N VAL A 387 22.91 -1.90 2.64
CA VAL A 387 21.80 -2.56 3.38
C VAL A 387 20.49 -2.46 2.61
N GLN A 388 20.20 -1.31 2.00
CA GLN A 388 19.05 -1.12 1.12
C GLN A 388 19.04 -2.09 -0.06
N LEU A 389 20.18 -2.21 -0.76
CA LEU A 389 20.33 -3.09 -1.93
C LEU A 389 20.08 -4.56 -1.59
N VAL A 390 20.76 -5.09 -0.57
CA VAL A 390 20.63 -6.51 -0.20
C VAL A 390 19.25 -6.86 0.39
N LEU A 391 18.59 -5.89 1.03
CA LEU A 391 17.20 -6.02 1.48
C LEU A 391 16.18 -5.86 0.33
N GLY A 392 16.59 -5.32 -0.81
CA GLY A 392 15.72 -5.02 -1.95
C GLY A 392 14.65 -3.97 -1.62
N HIS A 393 14.98 -2.95 -0.83
CA HIS A 393 14.06 -1.85 -0.58
C HIS A 393 14.12 -0.85 -1.73
N THR A 394 12.98 -0.49 -2.31
CA THR A 394 12.88 0.49 -3.39
C THR A 394 13.11 1.92 -2.89
N GLU A 395 12.78 2.20 -1.63
CA GLU A 395 12.92 3.51 -1.00
C GLU A 395 13.87 3.45 0.20
N MET A 396 14.80 4.41 0.27
CA MET A 396 15.76 4.55 1.38
C MET A 396 15.04 4.70 2.72
N LYS A 397 13.96 5.46 2.77
CA LYS A 397 13.12 5.67 3.97
C LYS A 397 12.70 4.36 4.66
N THR A 398 12.57 3.27 3.91
CA THR A 398 12.27 1.94 4.48
C THR A 398 13.47 1.38 5.26
N THR A 399 14.70 1.66 4.79
CA THR A 399 15.95 1.21 5.43
C THR A 399 16.32 2.10 6.60
N GLU A 400 16.06 3.39 6.52
CA GLU A 400 16.26 4.36 7.63
C GLU A 400 15.51 3.96 8.92
N ASN A 401 14.45 3.16 8.82
CA ASN A 401 13.76 2.65 10.00
C ASN A 401 14.63 1.74 10.88
N TYR A 402 15.79 1.29 10.39
CA TYR A 402 16.75 0.47 11.14
C TYR A 402 17.89 1.32 11.77
N VAL A 403 17.98 2.59 11.42
CA VAL A 403 19.00 3.52 11.96
C VAL A 403 18.73 3.94 13.41
N HIS A 404 17.50 3.71 13.89
CA HIS A 404 17.13 4.12 15.25
C HIS A 404 17.71 3.16 16.31
N GLY A 405 18.33 3.74 17.35
CA GLY A 405 18.78 3.00 18.52
C GLY A 405 20.23 2.50 18.43
N PHE A 406 21.15 3.35 17.95
CA PHE A 406 22.58 3.10 18.16
C PHE A 406 22.86 3.06 19.68
N PRO A 407 23.63 2.07 20.18
CA PRO A 407 24.15 2.08 21.54
C PRO A 407 24.97 3.34 21.80
N GLU A 408 25.00 3.82 23.03
CA GLU A 408 25.84 4.99 23.41
C GLU A 408 27.32 4.77 23.07
N GLU A 409 27.81 3.54 23.21
CA GLU A 409 29.15 3.13 22.82
C GLU A 409 29.49 3.45 21.35
N THR A 410 28.51 3.39 20.45
CA THR A 410 28.71 3.73 19.02
C THR A 410 29.08 5.20 18.87
N PHE A 411 28.44 6.09 19.63
CA PHE A 411 28.75 7.53 19.60
C PHE A 411 30.11 7.81 20.23
N VAL A 412 30.44 7.13 21.34
CA VAL A 412 31.76 7.25 21.99
C VAL A 412 32.87 6.74 21.05
N ASN A 413 32.67 5.59 20.41
CA ASN A 413 33.66 5.03 19.48
C ASN A 413 33.83 5.92 18.24
N PHE A 414 32.73 6.50 17.73
CA PHE A 414 32.80 7.47 16.63
C PHE A 414 33.61 8.70 17.03
N ALA A 415 33.36 9.27 18.20
CA ALA A 415 34.13 10.43 18.70
C ALA A 415 35.62 10.11 18.83
N LYS A 416 35.97 8.95 19.42
CA LYS A 416 37.35 8.48 19.52
C LYS A 416 38.00 8.26 18.14
N SER A 417 37.26 7.68 17.19
CA SER A 417 37.78 7.50 15.83
C SER A 417 38.07 8.83 15.14
N MET A 418 37.19 9.83 15.34
CA MET A 418 37.43 11.18 14.81
C MET A 418 38.64 11.87 15.49
N GLU A 419 38.81 11.67 16.80
CA GLU A 419 39.95 12.17 17.55
C GLU A 419 41.27 11.57 17.03
N ASN A 420 41.30 10.26 16.82
CA ASN A 420 42.46 9.54 16.29
C ASN A 420 42.86 9.95 14.86
N LEU A 421 41.90 10.49 14.06
CA LEU A 421 42.19 11.00 12.72
C LEU A 421 43.01 12.31 12.73
N ILE A 422 42.92 13.09 13.80
CA ILE A 422 43.52 14.43 13.88
C ILE A 422 44.65 14.50 14.89
N LEU A 423 44.72 13.55 15.82
CA LEU A 423 45.83 13.47 16.78
C LEU A 423 46.79 12.34 16.34
N PRO A 424 48.10 12.60 16.25
CA PRO A 424 49.06 11.56 15.97
C PRO A 424 49.05 10.51 17.09
N GLU A 425 49.15 9.23 16.71
CA GLU A 425 49.39 8.15 17.69
C GLU A 425 50.63 8.46 18.51
N LYS A 426 50.45 8.45 19.84
CA LYS A 426 51.56 8.64 20.80
C LYS A 426 52.42 7.39 20.87
#